data_b16eb82f2c79d5ba168cbb11a28b2d8b
#
_entry.id   b16eb82f2c79d5ba168cbb11a28b2d8b
#
_cell.length_a   1.000
_cell.length_b   1.000
_cell.length_c   1.000
_cell.angle_alpha   90.00
_cell.angle_beta   90.00
_cell.angle_gamma   90.00
#
_symmetry.space_group_name_H-M   'P 1'
#
loop_
_entity.id
_entity.type
_entity.pdbx_description
1 polymer ?
#
loop_
_entity_poly.entity_id
_entity_poly.type
_entity_poly.pdbx_seq_one_letter_code
_entity_poly.pdbx_strand_id
1 'polypeptide(L)'
;MELTGKYRHELKYSISLADRMALVQRLRPLMQRDPHTDETGRYTIRSVYFDNYKDKALREKRNGVQTREKFRIRYYNDDLSFITLEKKIKHNDLCKKLDAPLTAEEYQRILQAPGPWMLEHPEALVGELYCKMKLQQLRPRVLVSYVREPYIYQASNVRVTFDSHIRTSLFERDFAEGTPPDISATDAPGDTILEVKFDAFLPEVIRGLLQVGTLRQQAFSKYGACRRFG
;
A
#
# COMPACT_ATOMS: atom_id res chain seq x y z
N MET A 1 -15.22 -19.39 9.02
CA MET A 1 -14.36 -19.25 7.86
C MET A 1 -13.10 -18.54 8.33
N GLU A 2 -12.00 -19.25 8.50
CA GLU A 2 -10.73 -18.65 8.91
C GLU A 2 -10.22 -17.76 7.79
N LEU A 3 -10.07 -16.48 8.07
CA LEU A 3 -9.46 -15.51 7.15
C LEU A 3 -7.96 -15.83 7.03
N THR A 4 -7.57 -16.50 5.98
CA THR A 4 -6.22 -17.01 5.70
C THR A 4 -5.23 -15.92 5.33
N GLY A 5 -4.86 -15.06 6.26
CA GLY A 5 -3.79 -14.10 6.06
C GLY A 5 -2.75 -14.21 7.17
N LYS A 6 -1.48 -14.38 6.83
CA LYS A 6 -0.39 -14.44 7.80
C LYS A 6 0.00 -13.05 8.31
N TYR A 7 0.22 -12.92 9.62
CA TYR A 7 0.79 -11.69 10.18
C TYR A 7 2.28 -11.57 9.85
N ARG A 8 2.71 -10.34 9.54
CA ARG A 8 4.08 -10.02 9.16
C ARG A 8 4.55 -8.76 9.84
N HIS A 9 5.85 -8.66 10.07
CA HIS A 9 6.52 -7.44 10.49
C HIS A 9 6.72 -6.49 9.30
N GLU A 10 6.69 -5.19 9.57
CA GLU A 10 6.86 -4.14 8.55
C GLU A 10 7.65 -2.98 9.16
N LEU A 11 8.87 -2.78 8.70
CA LEU A 11 9.73 -1.65 9.05
C LEU A 11 9.71 -0.63 7.92
N LYS A 12 9.74 0.66 8.25
CA LYS A 12 9.77 1.76 7.28
C LYS A 12 10.78 2.81 7.66
N TYR A 13 11.44 3.35 6.63
CA TYR A 13 12.45 4.38 6.77
C TYR A 13 12.26 5.40 5.64
N SER A 14 12.42 6.68 5.93
CA SER A 14 12.64 7.69 4.89
C SER A 14 14.13 7.76 4.61
N ILE A 15 14.49 7.64 3.35
CA ILE A 15 15.89 7.58 2.92
C ILE A 15 16.15 8.57 1.79
N SER A 16 17.38 9.05 1.70
CA SER A 16 17.84 9.89 0.60
C SER A 16 18.03 9.09 -0.69
N LEU A 17 18.18 9.79 -1.81
CA LEU A 17 18.56 9.19 -3.08
C LEU A 17 19.91 8.46 -3.00
N ALA A 18 20.88 9.05 -2.28
CA ALA A 18 22.21 8.45 -2.09
C ALA A 18 22.13 7.14 -1.31
N ASP A 19 21.36 7.13 -0.20
CA ASP A 19 21.14 5.89 0.57
C ASP A 19 20.45 4.82 -0.26
N ARG A 20 19.44 5.21 -1.07
CA ARG A 20 18.77 4.27 -1.98
C ARG A 20 19.77 3.66 -2.97
N MET A 21 20.62 4.47 -3.59
CA MET A 21 21.64 3.96 -4.54
C MET A 21 22.59 2.99 -3.86
N ALA A 22 23.09 3.31 -2.68
CA ALA A 22 23.98 2.43 -1.91
C ALA A 22 23.29 1.12 -1.52
N LEU A 23 22.04 1.17 -1.04
CA LEU A 23 21.26 -0.01 -0.68
C LEU A 23 20.99 -0.91 -1.89
N VAL A 24 20.59 -0.33 -3.02
CA VAL A 24 20.35 -1.09 -4.26
C VAL A 24 21.59 -1.86 -4.70
N GLN A 25 22.78 -1.24 -4.64
CA GLN A 25 24.03 -1.91 -4.98
C GLN A 25 24.34 -3.09 -4.03
N ARG A 26 24.04 -2.95 -2.76
CA ARG A 26 24.27 -4.02 -1.76
C ARG A 26 23.26 -5.16 -1.86
N LEU A 27 22.00 -4.86 -2.21
CA LEU A 27 20.92 -5.86 -2.27
C LEU A 27 20.95 -6.70 -3.53
N ARG A 28 21.33 -6.13 -4.69
CA ARG A 28 21.32 -6.80 -6.00
C ARG A 28 22.06 -8.14 -6.05
N PRO A 29 23.22 -8.33 -5.41
CA PRO A 29 23.94 -9.60 -5.45
C PRO A 29 23.22 -10.75 -4.72
N LEU A 30 22.37 -10.41 -3.75
CA LEU A 30 21.75 -11.39 -2.85
C LEU A 30 20.23 -11.53 -3.03
N MET A 31 19.56 -10.48 -3.48
CA MET A 31 18.10 -10.45 -3.62
C MET A 31 17.69 -10.39 -5.09
N GLN A 32 16.64 -11.11 -5.41
CA GLN A 32 16.06 -11.12 -6.75
C GLN A 32 15.09 -9.96 -6.92
N ARG A 33 14.96 -9.46 -8.14
CA ARG A 33 13.86 -8.55 -8.51
C ARG A 33 12.55 -9.31 -8.54
N ASP A 34 11.46 -8.60 -8.22
CA ASP A 34 10.12 -9.15 -8.41
C ASP A 34 9.86 -9.41 -9.90
N PRO A 35 9.38 -10.60 -10.30
CA PRO A 35 9.16 -10.95 -11.70
C PRO A 35 8.09 -10.09 -12.40
N HIS A 36 7.26 -9.35 -11.66
CA HIS A 36 6.24 -8.47 -12.22
C HIS A 36 6.76 -7.06 -12.54
N THR A 37 8.05 -6.81 -12.37
CA THR A 37 8.67 -5.52 -12.71
C THR A 37 8.91 -5.39 -14.21
N ASP A 38 8.94 -4.15 -14.71
CA ASP A 38 9.37 -3.83 -16.06
C ASP A 38 10.91 -4.01 -16.23
N GLU A 39 11.44 -3.69 -17.40
CA GLU A 39 12.87 -3.77 -17.71
C GLU A 39 13.73 -2.92 -16.77
N THR A 40 13.18 -1.84 -16.22
CA THR A 40 13.86 -0.98 -15.23
C THR A 40 13.87 -1.58 -13.83
N GLY A 41 13.14 -2.66 -13.60
CA GLY A 41 12.96 -3.31 -12.30
C GLY A 41 11.94 -2.60 -11.42
N ARG A 42 10.95 -1.94 -12.01
CA ARG A 42 9.94 -1.14 -11.30
C ARG A 42 8.55 -1.39 -11.83
N TYR A 43 7.56 -0.93 -11.07
CA TYR A 43 6.18 -0.78 -11.50
C TYR A 43 5.50 0.36 -10.74
N THR A 44 4.49 0.95 -11.36
CA THR A 44 3.62 1.94 -10.72
C THR A 44 2.52 1.23 -9.96
N ILE A 45 2.22 1.71 -8.76
CA ILE A 45 1.08 1.25 -7.96
C ILE A 45 0.11 2.40 -7.81
N ARG A 46 -1.17 2.13 -8.11
CA ARG A 46 -2.28 3.02 -7.79
C ARG A 46 -3.22 2.38 -6.79
N SER A 47 -3.73 3.18 -5.87
CA SER A 47 -4.64 2.71 -4.83
C SER A 47 -5.65 3.79 -4.47
N VAL A 48 -6.93 3.48 -4.60
CA VAL A 48 -8.03 4.29 -4.06
C VAL A 48 -8.27 3.84 -2.63
N TYR A 49 -8.07 4.74 -1.68
CA TYR A 49 -8.29 4.47 -0.26
C TYR A 49 -9.69 4.91 0.17
N PHE A 50 -10.28 4.12 1.05
CA PHE A 50 -11.57 4.38 1.67
C PHE A 50 -11.40 4.88 3.10
N ASP A 51 -12.19 5.87 3.46
CA ASP A 51 -12.34 6.35 4.84
C ASP A 51 -13.72 6.96 5.02
N ASN A 52 -14.13 7.22 6.23
CA ASN A 52 -15.39 7.88 6.51
C ASN A 52 -15.25 9.41 6.56
N TYR A 53 -16.38 10.12 6.72
CA TYR A 53 -16.40 11.59 6.79
C TYR A 53 -15.63 12.17 7.99
N LYS A 54 -15.40 11.37 9.03
CA LYS A 54 -14.61 11.75 10.22
C LYS A 54 -13.12 11.39 10.09
N ASP A 55 -12.68 10.91 8.93
CA ASP A 55 -11.31 10.45 8.70
C ASP A 55 -10.82 9.42 9.75
N LYS A 56 -11.68 8.42 10.04
CA LYS A 56 -11.44 7.41 11.07
C LYS A 56 -10.08 6.72 10.91
N ALA A 57 -9.79 6.18 9.72
CA ALA A 57 -8.55 5.46 9.48
C ALA A 57 -7.30 6.36 9.58
N LEU A 58 -7.42 7.64 9.20
CA LEU A 58 -6.38 8.64 9.35
C LEU A 58 -6.13 8.96 10.84
N ARG A 59 -7.20 9.23 11.59
CA ARG A 59 -7.14 9.56 13.01
C ARG A 59 -6.63 8.41 13.87
N GLU A 60 -7.12 7.19 13.64
CA GLU A 60 -6.62 5.98 14.32
C GLU A 60 -5.11 5.79 14.09
N LYS A 61 -4.62 6.09 12.87
CA LYS A 61 -3.19 6.03 12.58
C LYS A 61 -2.41 7.12 13.32
N ARG A 62 -2.91 8.37 13.37
CA ARG A 62 -2.25 9.49 14.06
C ARG A 62 -2.22 9.27 15.57
N ASN A 63 -3.31 8.77 16.14
CA ASN A 63 -3.47 8.53 17.58
C ASN A 63 -2.83 7.22 18.05
N GLY A 64 -2.18 6.45 17.16
CA GLY A 64 -1.49 5.22 17.54
C GLY A 64 -2.40 4.08 17.98
N VAL A 65 -3.71 4.09 17.59
CA VAL A 65 -4.65 3.03 17.96
C VAL A 65 -4.06 1.66 17.60
N GLN A 66 -4.04 0.75 18.56
CA GLN A 66 -3.35 -0.54 18.45
C GLN A 66 -3.98 -1.45 17.39
N THR A 67 -5.33 -1.54 17.38
CA THR A 67 -6.05 -2.33 16.39
C THR A 67 -6.80 -1.40 15.44
N ARG A 68 -6.43 -1.44 14.17
CA ARG A 68 -7.04 -0.60 13.13
C ARG A 68 -7.07 -1.29 11.78
N GLU A 69 -8.03 -0.92 10.97
CA GLU A 69 -8.21 -1.46 9.64
C GLU A 69 -8.32 -0.34 8.60
N LYS A 70 -8.00 -0.64 7.35
CA LYS A 70 -8.28 0.25 6.23
C LYS A 70 -8.45 -0.53 4.95
N PHE A 71 -9.36 -0.04 4.13
CA PHE A 71 -9.67 -0.59 2.83
C PHE A 71 -9.05 0.25 1.73
N ARG A 72 -8.64 -0.42 0.65
CA ARG A 72 -8.25 0.22 -0.61
C ARG A 72 -8.51 -0.73 -1.77
N ILE A 73 -8.75 -0.16 -2.95
CA ILE A 73 -8.68 -0.89 -4.21
C ILE A 73 -7.35 -0.54 -4.88
N ARG A 74 -6.64 -1.55 -5.39
CA ARG A 74 -5.31 -1.40 -5.97
C ARG A 74 -5.24 -2.01 -7.36
N TYR A 75 -4.49 -1.33 -8.25
CA TYR A 75 -4.07 -1.84 -9.55
C TYR A 75 -2.63 -1.37 -9.87
N TYR A 76 -2.06 -1.88 -10.95
CA TYR A 76 -0.65 -1.71 -11.29
C TYR A 76 -0.51 -1.23 -12.73
N ASN A 77 0.47 -0.36 -13.01
CA ASN A 77 0.86 0.11 -14.35
C ASN A 77 -0.31 0.59 -15.22
N ASP A 78 -1.35 1.15 -14.60
CA ASP A 78 -2.59 1.56 -15.26
C ASP A 78 -3.34 0.42 -15.95
N ASP A 79 -2.99 -0.81 -15.63
CA ASP A 79 -3.63 -2.02 -16.12
C ASP A 79 -4.77 -2.41 -15.17
N LEU A 80 -6.00 -2.35 -15.71
CA LEU A 80 -7.22 -2.74 -15.00
C LEU A 80 -7.56 -4.24 -15.17
N SER A 81 -6.69 -5.03 -15.79
CA SER A 81 -6.85 -6.49 -15.86
C SER A 81 -6.56 -7.18 -14.51
N PHE A 82 -5.81 -6.52 -13.63
CA PHE A 82 -5.47 -7.04 -12.31
C PHE A 82 -5.77 -6.01 -11.22
N ILE A 83 -6.98 -6.06 -10.71
CA ILE A 83 -7.47 -5.17 -9.64
C ILE A 83 -7.72 -5.99 -8.38
N THR A 84 -7.35 -5.44 -7.23
CA THR A 84 -7.54 -6.11 -5.95
C THR A 84 -8.15 -5.17 -4.91
N LEU A 85 -9.26 -5.57 -4.30
CA LEU A 85 -9.72 -4.99 -3.04
C LEU A 85 -8.84 -5.53 -1.92
N GLU A 86 -8.24 -4.65 -1.15
CA GLU A 86 -7.38 -5.01 -0.03
C GLU A 86 -7.89 -4.41 1.28
N LYS A 87 -7.96 -5.25 2.32
CA LYS A 87 -8.13 -4.82 3.71
C LYS A 87 -6.82 -5.06 4.46
N LYS A 88 -6.20 -3.97 4.92
CA LYS A 88 -5.04 -4.06 5.81
C LYS A 88 -5.49 -3.89 7.25
N ILE A 89 -5.21 -4.90 8.06
CA ILE A 89 -5.42 -4.92 9.50
C ILE A 89 -4.06 -4.75 10.16
N LYS A 90 -3.96 -3.84 11.10
CA LYS A 90 -2.80 -3.73 11.99
C LYS A 90 -3.23 -4.01 13.41
N HIS A 91 -2.50 -4.90 14.09
CA HIS A 91 -2.64 -5.16 15.51
C HIS A 91 -1.25 -5.02 16.15
N ASN A 92 -1.06 -3.99 16.96
CA ASN A 92 0.25 -3.57 17.46
C ASN A 92 1.25 -3.37 16.29
N ASP A 93 2.34 -4.13 16.26
CA ASP A 93 3.36 -4.06 15.22
C ASP A 93 3.15 -5.06 14.07
N LEU A 94 2.19 -5.94 14.22
CA LEU A 94 1.87 -6.96 13.22
C LEU A 94 0.84 -6.44 12.21
N CYS A 95 1.04 -6.82 10.96
CA CYS A 95 0.14 -6.47 9.86
C CYS A 95 -0.38 -7.73 9.18
N LYS A 96 -1.70 -7.80 9.00
CA LYS A 96 -2.37 -8.82 8.18
C LYS A 96 -3.03 -8.13 6.99
N LYS A 97 -2.99 -8.78 5.83
CA LYS A 97 -3.66 -8.34 4.61
C LYS A 97 -4.68 -9.39 4.19
N LEU A 98 -5.88 -8.95 3.86
CA LEU A 98 -6.89 -9.72 3.15
C LEU A 98 -7.07 -9.06 1.80
N ASP A 99 -7.28 -9.85 0.77
CA ASP A 99 -7.46 -9.40 -0.60
C ASP A 99 -8.56 -10.20 -1.30
N ALA A 100 -9.23 -9.53 -2.23
CA ALA A 100 -10.22 -10.10 -3.13
C ALA A 100 -9.99 -9.54 -4.53
N PRO A 101 -9.93 -10.38 -5.58
CA PRO A 101 -9.85 -9.92 -6.94
C PRO A 101 -11.13 -9.17 -7.34
N LEU A 102 -11.00 -8.19 -8.21
CA LEU A 102 -12.10 -7.45 -8.80
C LEU A 102 -11.92 -7.36 -10.31
N THR A 103 -13.01 -7.37 -11.04
CA THR A 103 -13.04 -6.99 -12.44
C THR A 103 -13.03 -5.45 -12.59
N ALA A 104 -12.70 -4.96 -13.78
CA ALA A 104 -12.77 -3.53 -14.09
C ALA A 104 -14.20 -2.97 -13.92
N GLU A 105 -15.21 -3.76 -14.28
CA GLU A 105 -16.61 -3.38 -14.11
C GLU A 105 -16.99 -3.26 -12.63
N GLU A 106 -16.61 -4.23 -11.80
CA GLU A 106 -16.87 -4.19 -10.35
C GLU A 106 -16.14 -3.02 -9.68
N TYR A 107 -14.90 -2.74 -10.08
CA TYR A 107 -14.18 -1.55 -9.63
C TYR A 107 -14.97 -0.26 -9.89
N GLN A 108 -15.44 -0.07 -11.13
CA GLN A 108 -16.24 1.09 -11.49
C GLN A 108 -17.57 1.15 -10.71
N ARG A 109 -18.26 0.02 -10.57
CA ARG A 109 -19.50 -0.07 -9.79
C ARG A 109 -19.32 0.24 -8.31
N ILE A 110 -18.21 -0.20 -7.69
CA ILE A 110 -17.89 0.11 -6.29
C ILE A 110 -17.68 1.62 -6.11
N LEU A 111 -17.08 2.30 -7.08
CA LEU A 111 -16.80 3.73 -6.98
C LEU A 111 -18.04 4.59 -7.25
N GLN A 112 -18.88 4.23 -8.22
CA GLN A 112 -19.96 5.06 -8.73
C GLN A 112 -21.33 4.67 -8.16
N ALA A 113 -21.60 3.38 -8.04
CA ALA A 113 -22.91 2.83 -7.68
C ALA A 113 -22.81 1.60 -6.76
N PRO A 114 -22.20 1.76 -5.54
CA PRO A 114 -22.14 0.65 -4.59
C PRO A 114 -23.55 0.23 -4.17
N GLY A 115 -23.83 -1.07 -4.19
CA GLY A 115 -25.19 -1.58 -3.99
C GLY A 115 -25.24 -2.98 -3.36
N PRO A 116 -26.45 -3.54 -3.15
CA PRO A 116 -26.67 -4.85 -2.56
C PRO A 116 -25.95 -6.00 -3.26
N TRP A 117 -25.66 -5.88 -4.57
CA TRP A 117 -24.92 -6.87 -5.36
C TRP A 117 -23.57 -7.25 -4.71
N MET A 118 -22.98 -6.33 -3.92
CA MET A 118 -21.73 -6.59 -3.21
C MET A 118 -21.88 -7.62 -2.08
N LEU A 119 -23.10 -7.82 -1.55
CA LEU A 119 -23.40 -8.86 -0.54
C LEU A 119 -23.47 -10.25 -1.15
N GLU A 120 -23.80 -10.34 -2.44
CA GLU A 120 -23.92 -11.59 -3.19
C GLU A 120 -22.59 -11.98 -3.87
N HIS A 121 -21.57 -11.12 -3.74
CA HIS A 121 -20.25 -11.36 -4.34
C HIS A 121 -19.59 -12.58 -3.70
N PRO A 122 -18.93 -13.47 -4.49
CA PRO A 122 -18.28 -14.68 -3.97
C PRO A 122 -17.17 -14.38 -2.96
N GLU A 123 -16.51 -13.25 -3.11
CA GLU A 123 -15.48 -12.77 -2.18
C GLU A 123 -16.11 -12.01 -1.00
N ALA A 124 -16.13 -12.63 0.18
CA ALA A 124 -16.72 -12.05 1.39
C ALA A 124 -16.20 -10.65 1.76
N LEU A 125 -14.96 -10.33 1.35
CA LEU A 125 -14.35 -9.01 1.60
C LEU A 125 -15.10 -7.88 0.87
N VAL A 126 -15.71 -8.16 -0.29
CA VAL A 126 -16.51 -7.19 -1.05
C VAL A 126 -17.80 -6.86 -0.30
N GLY A 127 -18.48 -7.89 0.21
CA GLY A 127 -19.65 -7.72 1.08
C GLY A 127 -19.31 -6.97 2.38
N GLU A 128 -18.14 -7.26 2.98
CA GLU A 128 -17.67 -6.54 4.17
C GLU A 128 -17.47 -5.04 3.88
N LEU A 129 -16.85 -4.71 2.74
CA LEU A 129 -16.70 -3.31 2.34
C LEU A 129 -18.06 -2.62 2.23
N TYR A 130 -19.05 -3.25 1.61
CA TYR A 130 -20.40 -2.70 1.50
C TYR A 130 -21.04 -2.44 2.86
N CYS A 131 -20.96 -3.39 3.79
CA CYS A 131 -21.42 -3.20 5.16
C CYS A 131 -20.73 -2.00 5.83
N LYS A 132 -19.42 -1.84 5.65
CA LYS A 132 -18.68 -0.67 6.17
C LYS A 132 -19.11 0.63 5.49
N MET A 133 -19.40 0.61 4.18
CA MET A 133 -19.93 1.77 3.46
C MET A 133 -21.29 2.18 4.03
N LYS A 134 -22.16 1.25 4.34
CA LYS A 134 -23.49 1.54 4.94
C LYS A 134 -23.41 1.93 6.42
N LEU A 135 -22.70 1.17 7.23
CA LEU A 135 -22.72 1.34 8.69
C LEU A 135 -21.74 2.42 9.18
N GLN A 136 -20.60 2.58 8.51
CA GLN A 136 -19.55 3.52 8.91
C GLN A 136 -19.38 4.67 7.91
N GLN A 137 -20.18 4.70 6.85
CA GLN A 137 -20.13 5.72 5.78
C GLN A 137 -18.74 5.79 5.11
N LEU A 138 -18.10 4.61 4.92
CA LEU A 138 -16.88 4.57 4.13
C LEU A 138 -17.17 4.97 2.69
N ARG A 139 -16.28 5.78 2.12
CA ARG A 139 -16.32 6.19 0.72
C ARG A 139 -14.90 6.34 0.17
N PRO A 140 -14.70 6.32 -1.14
CA PRO A 140 -13.43 6.69 -1.74
C PRO A 140 -13.00 8.09 -1.27
N ARG A 141 -11.74 8.26 -0.85
CA ARG A 141 -11.28 9.53 -0.26
C ARG A 141 -10.04 10.09 -0.93
N VAL A 142 -9.19 9.25 -1.46
CA VAL A 142 -7.93 9.68 -2.07
C VAL A 142 -7.38 8.61 -2.99
N LEU A 143 -6.89 9.01 -4.16
CA LEU A 143 -6.07 8.19 -5.04
C LEU A 143 -4.60 8.42 -4.69
N VAL A 144 -3.89 7.35 -4.40
CA VAL A 144 -2.46 7.34 -4.11
C VAL A 144 -1.73 6.59 -5.20
N SER A 145 -0.76 7.25 -5.85
CA SER A 145 0.14 6.65 -6.83
C SER A 145 1.57 6.71 -6.35
N TYR A 146 2.39 5.71 -6.69
CA TYR A 146 3.83 5.72 -6.45
C TYR A 146 4.55 4.67 -7.30
N VAL A 147 5.83 4.92 -7.54
CA VAL A 147 6.72 3.97 -8.22
C VAL A 147 7.38 3.07 -7.18
N ARG A 148 7.36 1.75 -7.41
CA ARG A 148 7.97 0.75 -6.54
C ARG A 148 9.09 -0.01 -7.24
N GLU A 149 10.23 -0.12 -6.57
CA GLU A 149 11.35 -0.99 -6.93
C GLU A 149 11.47 -2.08 -5.85
N PRO A 150 11.02 -3.32 -6.12
CA PRO A 150 10.98 -4.41 -5.14
C PRO A 150 12.12 -5.39 -5.29
N TYR A 151 12.61 -5.90 -4.16
CA TYR A 151 13.60 -6.97 -4.04
C TYR A 151 13.07 -8.07 -3.12
N ILE A 152 13.29 -9.33 -3.50
CA ILE A 152 12.79 -10.51 -2.79
C ILE A 152 13.97 -11.38 -2.38
N TYR A 153 14.01 -11.77 -1.11
CA TYR A 153 14.89 -12.80 -0.59
C TYR A 153 14.04 -14.02 -0.24
N GLN A 154 14.07 -15.01 -1.14
CA GLN A 154 13.14 -16.15 -1.09
C GLN A 154 13.37 -17.05 0.13
N ALA A 155 14.62 -17.23 0.57
CA ALA A 155 14.98 -18.17 1.64
C ALA A 155 14.25 -17.92 2.97
N SER A 156 13.81 -16.68 3.24
CA SER A 156 13.08 -16.32 4.48
C SER A 156 11.90 -15.39 4.23
N ASN A 157 11.38 -15.36 3.01
CA ASN A 157 10.24 -14.52 2.61
C ASN A 157 10.40 -13.03 2.98
N VAL A 158 11.63 -12.51 2.88
CA VAL A 158 11.88 -11.08 3.10
C VAL A 158 11.63 -10.32 1.80
N ARG A 159 10.90 -9.20 1.91
CA ARG A 159 10.68 -8.27 0.81
C ARG A 159 11.16 -6.88 1.20
N VAL A 160 12.09 -6.35 0.44
CA VAL A 160 12.59 -4.98 0.54
C VAL A 160 12.06 -4.17 -0.63
N THR A 161 11.43 -3.04 -0.38
CA THR A 161 10.88 -2.19 -1.45
C THR A 161 11.29 -0.73 -1.26
N PHE A 162 11.60 -0.08 -2.38
CA PHE A 162 11.83 1.35 -2.46
C PHE A 162 10.65 2.01 -3.15
N ASP A 163 9.90 2.81 -2.42
CA ASP A 163 8.71 3.52 -2.91
C ASP A 163 9.04 5.01 -3.06
N SER A 164 8.97 5.49 -4.29
CA SER A 164 9.31 6.87 -4.67
C SER A 164 8.19 7.52 -5.49
N HIS A 165 8.29 8.82 -5.77
CA HIS A 165 7.31 9.56 -6.56
C HIS A 165 5.89 9.38 -6.03
N ILE A 166 5.71 9.53 -4.71
CA ILE A 166 4.40 9.40 -4.10
C ILE A 166 3.55 10.61 -4.49
N ARG A 167 2.44 10.36 -5.17
CA ARG A 167 1.52 11.37 -5.68
C ARG A 167 0.10 11.08 -5.24
N THR A 168 -0.74 12.09 -5.26
CA THR A 168 -2.14 12.01 -4.83
C THR A 168 -3.08 12.79 -5.74
N SER A 169 -4.32 12.32 -5.84
CA SER A 169 -5.48 13.09 -6.25
C SER A 169 -6.58 12.95 -5.21
N LEU A 170 -7.31 14.04 -4.98
CA LEU A 170 -8.43 14.11 -4.03
C LEU A 170 -9.79 14.18 -4.74
N PHE A 171 -9.80 14.28 -6.07
CA PHE A 171 -11.00 14.42 -6.87
C PHE A 171 -11.59 13.05 -7.20
N GLU A 172 -12.89 12.85 -6.88
CA GLU A 172 -13.58 11.57 -7.10
C GLU A 172 -13.62 11.17 -8.58
N ARG A 173 -13.72 12.11 -9.52
CA ARG A 173 -13.65 11.84 -10.96
C ARG A 173 -12.35 11.12 -11.36
N ASP A 174 -11.21 11.50 -10.76
CA ASP A 174 -9.91 10.94 -11.10
C ASP A 174 -9.81 9.46 -10.69
N PHE A 175 -10.61 9.04 -9.69
CA PHE A 175 -10.62 7.64 -9.24
C PHE A 175 -11.26 6.72 -10.29
N ALA A 176 -12.35 7.19 -10.92
CA ALA A 176 -13.08 6.43 -11.91
C ALA A 176 -12.44 6.52 -13.31
N GLU A 177 -11.90 7.68 -13.68
CA GLU A 177 -11.30 7.92 -14.99
C GLU A 177 -9.87 7.39 -15.11
N GLY A 178 -9.24 7.00 -13.98
CA GLY A 178 -7.85 6.55 -13.95
C GLY A 178 -6.84 7.67 -14.23
N THR A 179 -7.25 8.94 -14.09
CA THR A 179 -6.39 10.10 -14.31
C THR A 179 -5.17 10.04 -13.40
N PRO A 180 -3.93 10.21 -13.95
CA PRO A 180 -2.72 10.21 -13.13
C PRO A 180 -2.73 11.31 -12.08
N PRO A 181 -2.48 11.00 -10.79
CA PRO A 181 -2.37 12.03 -9.77
C PRO A 181 -1.13 12.90 -10.00
N ASP A 182 -1.28 14.20 -9.87
CA ASP A 182 -0.25 15.20 -10.14
C ASP A 182 0.32 15.89 -8.88
N ILE A 183 -0.39 15.82 -7.75
CA ILE A 183 0.04 16.45 -6.50
C ILE A 183 1.09 15.57 -5.82
N SER A 184 2.31 16.09 -5.61
CA SER A 184 3.35 15.40 -4.84
C SER A 184 2.96 15.33 -3.36
N ALA A 185 3.06 14.14 -2.77
CA ALA A 185 2.77 13.90 -1.36
C ALA A 185 4.05 13.77 -0.49
N THR A 186 5.24 13.99 -1.07
CA THR A 186 6.52 14.05 -0.37
C THR A 186 7.06 15.47 -0.34
N ASP A 187 7.76 15.82 0.74
CA ASP A 187 8.22 17.19 0.99
C ASP A 187 9.43 17.55 0.12
N ALA A 188 10.24 16.57 -0.31
CA ALA A 188 11.41 16.80 -1.15
C ALA A 188 11.42 15.89 -2.39
N PRO A 189 11.90 16.43 -3.55
CA PRO A 189 12.19 15.61 -4.71
C PRO A 189 13.21 14.52 -4.37
N GLY A 190 12.90 13.27 -4.67
CA GLY A 190 13.78 12.14 -4.42
C GLY A 190 13.58 11.42 -3.09
N ASP A 191 12.70 11.89 -2.20
CA ASP A 191 12.31 11.17 -1.00
C ASP A 191 11.83 9.76 -1.35
N THR A 192 12.47 8.79 -0.74
CA THR A 192 12.17 7.37 -0.95
C THR A 192 11.80 6.73 0.37
N ILE A 193 10.73 5.96 0.35
CA ILE A 193 10.34 5.14 1.51
C ILE A 193 10.87 3.73 1.31
N LEU A 194 11.85 3.37 2.11
CA LEU A 194 12.30 1.99 2.26
C LEU A 194 11.31 1.25 3.14
N GLU A 195 10.76 0.14 2.65
CA GLU A 195 9.88 -0.74 3.41
C GLU A 195 10.47 -2.15 3.42
N VAL A 196 10.64 -2.73 4.62
CA VAL A 196 11.15 -4.08 4.82
C VAL A 196 10.05 -4.93 5.45
N LYS A 197 9.64 -6.01 4.77
CA LYS A 197 8.65 -6.96 5.26
C LYS A 197 9.29 -8.31 5.46
N PHE A 198 8.98 -8.94 6.60
CA PHE A 198 9.46 -10.29 6.94
C PHE A 198 8.46 -10.99 7.87
N ASP A 199 8.55 -12.30 7.94
CA ASP A 199 7.64 -13.11 8.75
C ASP A 199 8.03 -13.07 10.24
N ALA A 200 8.82 -14.01 10.73
CA ALA A 200 9.14 -14.11 12.15
C ALA A 200 10.43 -13.33 12.51
N PHE A 201 11.43 -13.36 11.66
CA PHE A 201 12.72 -12.69 11.91
C PHE A 201 13.34 -12.16 10.61
N LEU A 202 14.15 -11.14 10.73
CA LEU A 202 14.95 -10.59 9.64
C LEU A 202 16.35 -11.23 9.70
N PRO A 203 16.77 -11.99 8.67
CA PRO A 203 18.11 -12.60 8.64
C PRO A 203 19.23 -11.58 8.83
N GLU A 204 20.26 -11.95 9.57
CA GLU A 204 21.37 -11.05 9.91
C GLU A 204 22.07 -10.51 8.67
N VAL A 205 22.23 -11.34 7.63
CA VAL A 205 22.81 -10.91 6.35
C VAL A 205 21.99 -9.78 5.72
N ILE A 206 20.65 -9.86 5.74
CA ILE A 206 19.80 -8.79 5.20
C ILE A 206 19.88 -7.56 6.11
N ARG A 207 19.86 -7.76 7.43
CA ARG A 207 20.00 -6.66 8.40
C ARG A 207 21.32 -5.90 8.18
N GLY A 208 22.43 -6.60 7.99
CA GLY A 208 23.73 -6.00 7.68
C GLY A 208 23.75 -5.19 6.38
N LEU A 209 23.13 -5.72 5.31
CA LEU A 209 23.04 -5.01 4.03
C LEU A 209 22.20 -3.71 4.12
N LEU A 210 21.21 -3.67 5.00
CA LEU A 210 20.34 -2.52 5.19
C LEU A 210 20.97 -1.40 6.04
N GLN A 211 22.15 -1.63 6.63
CA GLN A 211 22.85 -0.60 7.42
C GLN A 211 23.53 0.41 6.50
N VAL A 212 22.88 1.54 6.26
CA VAL A 212 23.44 2.71 5.58
C VAL A 212 23.19 3.95 6.46
N GLY A 213 24.23 4.74 6.72
CA GLY A 213 24.09 5.97 7.49
C GLY A 213 23.30 5.81 8.79
N THR A 214 22.50 6.82 9.12
CA THR A 214 21.60 6.83 10.29
C THR A 214 20.16 6.60 9.85
N LEU A 215 19.79 5.36 9.54
CA LEU A 215 18.39 5.04 9.22
C LEU A 215 17.52 5.25 10.48
N ARG A 216 16.59 6.18 10.39
CA ARG A 216 15.57 6.37 11.44
C ARG A 216 14.28 5.68 11.03
N GLN A 217 13.86 4.69 11.81
CA GLN A 217 12.58 4.03 11.61
C GLN A 217 11.45 5.05 11.80
N GLN A 218 10.53 5.09 10.85
CA GLN A 218 9.40 6.02 10.86
C GLN A 218 8.07 5.29 10.65
N ALA A 219 7.05 5.78 11.35
CA ALA A 219 5.69 5.30 11.15
C ALA A 219 5.02 5.94 9.90
N PHE A 220 5.68 5.87 8.74
CA PHE A 220 5.20 6.50 7.51
C PHE A 220 3.91 5.84 6.98
N SER A 221 2.98 6.67 6.51
CA SER A 221 1.73 6.24 5.87
C SER A 221 1.51 7.02 4.59
N LYS A 222 1.58 6.36 3.42
CA LYS A 222 1.27 6.99 2.12
C LYS A 222 -0.12 7.62 2.13
N TYR A 223 -1.15 6.91 2.65
CA TYR A 223 -2.48 7.46 2.85
C TYR A 223 -2.45 8.74 3.69
N GLY A 224 -1.75 8.72 4.83
CA GLY A 224 -1.64 9.91 5.69
C GLY A 224 -0.88 11.08 5.05
N ALA A 225 0.16 10.81 4.26
CA ALA A 225 0.88 11.85 3.52
C ALA A 225 -0.02 12.48 2.45
N CYS A 226 -0.74 11.66 1.69
CA CYS A 226 -1.65 12.11 0.65
C CYS A 226 -2.87 12.89 1.19
N ARG A 227 -3.26 12.68 2.45
CA ARG A 227 -4.37 13.38 3.11
C ARG A 227 -3.95 14.70 3.78
N ARG A 228 -2.73 15.20 3.53
CA ARG A 228 -2.32 16.54 4.00
C ARG A 228 -3.01 17.68 3.24
N PHE A 229 -3.48 17.40 2.03
CA PHE A 229 -4.03 18.40 1.11
C PHE A 229 -5.57 18.46 1.11
N GLY A 230 -6.25 17.67 1.96
CA GLY A 230 -7.71 17.64 1.99
C GLY A 230 -8.29 16.81 3.13
#